data_032f5e4296c6cd4c6a29304b04b01a43
#
_entry.id   032f5e4296c6cd4c6a29304b04b01a43
#
_cell.length_a   1.000
_cell.length_b   1.000
_cell.length_c   1.000
_cell.angle_alpha   90.00
_cell.angle_beta   90.00
_cell.angle_gamma   90.00
#
_symmetry.space_group_name_H-M   'P 1'
#
loop_
_entity.id
_entity.type
_entity.pdbx_description
1 polymer ?
#
loop_
_entity_poly.entity_id
_entity_poly.type
_entity_poly.pdbx_seq_one_letter_code
_entity_poly.pdbx_strand_id
1 'polypeptide(L)'
;MKRFTSSTGSFGSSIASLGNDSIKKANSLTSGILGKQASAVQEDREKPAIDPVPPRDTERPARILSLDGGGVRGYSTLIILKKFLLHLKAQSPDKKDILPADYFDLIIGTSTGGIIALMLGRLRMTVDEAIEAYQQLSKKIFAGGLASAVLDGSMLSSEKPGLGLGLGIIKGRELDQYMNMAVTTVMPGETSMYDAAKLEGYLKSTIGQQKYTIEREDALLEDEDKNNCCSAIVTAKQNNATAPHVMRSYVNPKDLTDDKIKIWEAARATSAAPAFFVPISIGLSKVKFIDGAVTGHCNPSELAREEAEAIWPGRKIGLLLSLGTGAPQEISLAGSNSSKLVSFIALSANTAQVHERVSRYFNQVCDGQSPYVRMSVEHSIDSIRLDDYEKLDQIAASTESYLGTENIKTRLDAAIALGARTNEQVPATSFPGRMGSRSNTLQQPLSPGGTGA
;
A
#
# COMPACT_ATOMS: atom_id res chain seq x y z
N MET A 1 -27.09 42.67 -53.42
CA MET A 1 -26.84 42.79 -54.85
C MET A 1 -25.51 42.20 -55.19
N LYS A 2 -25.40 41.13 -55.79
CA LYS A 2 -25.12 40.57 -57.10
C LYS A 2 -25.00 39.09 -56.98
N ARG A 3 -25.93 38.41 -57.64
CA ARG A 3 -25.85 36.96 -58.00
C ARG A 3 -24.76 36.83 -59.06
N PHE A 4 -24.06 35.71 -59.07
CA PHE A 4 -23.61 35.06 -60.31
C PHE A 4 -23.72 33.55 -60.21
N THR A 5 -24.23 33.00 -61.27
CA THR A 5 -24.78 31.72 -61.59
C THR A 5 -23.71 30.73 -62.07
N SER A 6 -23.95 29.47 -61.72
CA SER A 6 -23.65 28.19 -62.40
C SER A 6 -22.79 28.14 -63.68
N SER A 7 -21.85 27.23 -63.72
CA SER A 7 -21.48 26.50 -64.94
C SER A 7 -21.09 25.09 -64.62
N THR A 8 -21.94 24.17 -65.05
CA THR A 8 -21.74 22.74 -65.14
C THR A 8 -20.83 22.42 -66.31
N GLY A 9 -19.77 21.66 -66.11
CA GLY A 9 -18.90 21.15 -67.17
C GLY A 9 -18.67 19.63 -66.91
N SER A 10 -19.34 18.85 -67.70
CA SER A 10 -19.22 17.40 -67.86
C SER A 10 -17.81 17.01 -68.32
N PHE A 11 -17.14 16.12 -67.57
CA PHE A 11 -16.14 15.22 -68.11
C PHE A 11 -16.40 13.83 -67.48
N GLY A 12 -17.14 13.05 -68.23
CA GLY A 12 -17.39 11.65 -67.92
C GLY A 12 -16.38 10.73 -68.61
N SER A 13 -16.24 9.57 -67.96
CA SER A 13 -15.87 8.28 -68.53
C SER A 13 -14.51 8.13 -69.23
N SER A 14 -13.47 7.78 -68.45
CA SER A 14 -12.37 6.87 -68.92
C SER A 14 -11.34 6.50 -67.84
N ILE A 15 -11.75 6.17 -66.61
CA ILE A 15 -10.85 5.52 -65.62
C ILE A 15 -11.61 4.47 -64.82
N ALA A 16 -12.25 3.52 -65.52
CA ALA A 16 -12.99 2.46 -64.83
C ALA A 16 -12.52 1.03 -65.18
N SER A 17 -11.37 0.83 -65.82
CA SER A 17 -10.94 -0.53 -66.21
C SER A 17 -9.55 -0.99 -65.67
N LEU A 18 -8.81 -0.16 -64.95
CA LEU A 18 -7.48 -0.52 -64.43
C LEU A 18 -7.40 -0.70 -62.90
N GLY A 19 -8.52 -0.54 -62.18
CA GLY A 19 -8.54 -0.60 -60.69
C GLY A 19 -8.84 -1.98 -60.07
N ASN A 20 -9.55 -2.87 -60.78
CA ASN A 20 -10.07 -4.09 -60.15
C ASN A 20 -9.09 -5.26 -60.05
N ASP A 21 -8.09 -5.35 -60.91
CA ASP A 21 -7.11 -6.46 -60.86
C ASP A 21 -5.98 -6.22 -59.84
N SER A 22 -5.63 -4.97 -59.59
CA SER A 22 -4.65 -4.60 -58.58
C SER A 22 -5.21 -4.74 -57.17
N ILE A 23 -6.50 -4.45 -56.97
CA ILE A 23 -7.18 -4.62 -55.67
C ILE A 23 -7.42 -6.07 -55.33
N LYS A 24 -7.74 -6.93 -56.33
CA LYS A 24 -7.86 -8.39 -56.12
C LYS A 24 -6.53 -9.04 -55.77
N LYS A 25 -5.43 -8.60 -56.36
CA LYS A 25 -4.07 -9.10 -56.06
C LYS A 25 -3.58 -8.64 -54.69
N ALA A 26 -3.90 -7.41 -54.27
CA ALA A 26 -3.58 -6.92 -52.91
C ALA A 26 -4.37 -7.64 -51.81
N ASN A 27 -5.66 -7.90 -52.04
CA ASN A 27 -6.49 -8.64 -51.07
C ASN A 27 -6.17 -10.13 -50.99
N SER A 28 -5.65 -10.77 -52.04
CA SER A 28 -5.19 -12.16 -51.96
C SER A 28 -3.82 -12.30 -51.24
N LEU A 29 -2.96 -11.28 -51.27
CA LEU A 29 -1.71 -11.25 -50.57
C LEU A 29 -1.86 -10.90 -49.07
N THR A 30 -2.81 -10.04 -48.72
CA THR A 30 -3.10 -9.72 -47.33
C THR A 30 -3.88 -10.81 -46.60
N SER A 31 -4.79 -11.53 -47.27
CA SER A 31 -5.47 -12.70 -46.69
C SER A 31 -4.54 -13.89 -46.45
N GLY A 32 -3.50 -14.06 -47.30
CA GLY A 32 -2.47 -15.09 -47.10
C GLY A 32 -1.48 -14.82 -45.99
N ILE A 33 -1.23 -13.55 -45.65
CA ILE A 33 -0.32 -13.16 -44.58
C ILE A 33 -1.06 -13.09 -43.22
N LEU A 34 -2.29 -12.60 -43.20
CA LEU A 34 -3.14 -12.59 -42.00
C LEU A 34 -3.62 -14.01 -41.61
N GLY A 35 -3.85 -14.92 -42.58
CA GLY A 35 -4.21 -16.32 -42.30
C GLY A 35 -3.02 -17.16 -41.74
N LYS A 36 -1.77 -16.77 -41.97
CA LYS A 36 -0.59 -17.46 -41.42
C LYS A 36 -0.10 -16.88 -40.08
N GLN A 37 -0.49 -15.67 -39.70
CA GLN A 37 -0.20 -15.12 -38.38
C GLN A 37 -1.31 -15.37 -37.35
N ALA A 38 -2.51 -15.75 -37.77
CA ALA A 38 -3.62 -16.09 -36.86
C ALA A 38 -3.65 -17.57 -36.44
N SER A 39 -2.80 -18.42 -37.01
CA SER A 39 -2.69 -19.86 -36.64
C SER A 39 -1.42 -20.17 -35.84
N ALA A 40 -0.65 -19.16 -35.47
CA ALA A 40 0.50 -19.31 -34.56
C ALA A 40 0.06 -19.00 -33.14
N VAL A 41 -0.11 -20.07 -32.38
CA VAL A 41 -0.06 -20.12 -30.91
C VAL A 41 -1.27 -19.47 -30.19
N GLN A 42 -2.43 -20.07 -30.32
CA GLN A 42 -3.25 -20.35 -29.16
C GLN A 42 -2.74 -21.68 -28.58
N GLU A 43 -1.56 -21.66 -27.96
CA GLU A 43 -1.28 -22.58 -26.89
C GLU A 43 -2.34 -22.28 -25.82
N ASP A 44 -3.34 -23.14 -25.71
CA ASP A 44 -4.12 -23.31 -24.49
C ASP A 44 -3.11 -23.66 -23.39
N ARG A 45 -2.45 -22.65 -22.82
CA ARG A 45 -1.84 -22.79 -21.51
C ARG A 45 -3.00 -23.04 -20.59
N GLU A 46 -3.23 -24.32 -20.27
CA GLU A 46 -4.08 -24.70 -19.15
C GLU A 46 -3.75 -23.72 -18.03
N LYS A 47 -4.75 -22.94 -17.62
CA LYS A 47 -4.60 -22.08 -16.43
C LYS A 47 -4.14 -23.00 -15.32
N PRO A 48 -3.01 -22.71 -14.64
CA PRO A 48 -2.59 -23.56 -13.55
C PRO A 48 -3.79 -23.69 -12.61
N ALA A 49 -4.12 -24.93 -12.24
CA ALA A 49 -5.19 -25.18 -11.31
C ALA A 49 -4.86 -24.42 -10.02
N ILE A 50 -5.66 -23.41 -9.73
CA ILE A 50 -5.51 -22.62 -8.49
C ILE A 50 -6.11 -23.51 -7.40
N ASP A 51 -5.30 -23.91 -6.42
CA ASP A 51 -5.79 -24.60 -5.26
C ASP A 51 -6.92 -23.78 -4.63
N PRO A 52 -8.09 -24.38 -4.32
CA PRO A 52 -9.19 -23.63 -3.74
C PRO A 52 -8.77 -23.03 -2.40
N VAL A 53 -9.12 -21.79 -2.15
CA VAL A 53 -8.87 -21.11 -0.87
C VAL A 53 -9.72 -21.82 0.19
N PRO A 54 -9.11 -22.32 1.29
CA PRO A 54 -9.87 -23.02 2.32
C PRO A 54 -10.92 -22.10 2.95
N PRO A 55 -12.11 -22.65 3.31
CA PRO A 55 -13.14 -21.87 3.99
C PRO A 55 -12.61 -21.23 5.27
N ARG A 56 -12.92 -19.95 5.51
CA ARG A 56 -12.54 -19.27 6.73
C ARG A 56 -13.40 -19.70 7.90
N ASP A 57 -12.75 -20.03 8.99
CA ASP A 57 -13.41 -20.19 10.29
C ASP A 57 -13.74 -18.80 10.87
N THR A 58 -14.97 -18.34 10.65
CA THR A 58 -15.49 -17.09 11.18
C THR A 58 -15.97 -17.19 12.61
N GLU A 59 -16.12 -18.41 13.13
CA GLU A 59 -16.56 -18.67 14.51
C GLU A 59 -15.44 -18.43 15.52
N ARG A 60 -14.18 -18.54 15.12
CA ARG A 60 -13.05 -18.19 15.98
C ARG A 60 -12.83 -16.67 16.09
N PRO A 61 -12.12 -16.18 17.12
CA PRO A 61 -11.71 -14.78 17.20
C PRO A 61 -10.85 -14.37 16.00
N ALA A 62 -11.00 -13.11 15.55
CA ALA A 62 -10.28 -12.59 14.41
C ALA A 62 -8.77 -12.45 14.68
N ARG A 63 -7.95 -12.77 13.68
CA ARG A 63 -6.49 -12.58 13.67
C ARG A 63 -6.15 -11.50 12.65
N ILE A 64 -5.51 -10.45 13.11
CA ILE A 64 -5.26 -9.24 12.32
C ILE A 64 -3.76 -8.98 12.30
N LEU A 65 -3.22 -8.63 11.11
CA LEU A 65 -1.85 -8.18 10.92
C LEU A 65 -1.85 -6.72 10.50
N SER A 66 -1.14 -5.87 11.24
CA SER A 66 -0.96 -4.45 10.97
C SER A 66 0.51 -4.16 10.66
N LEU A 67 0.78 -3.53 9.52
CA LEU A 67 2.12 -3.31 8.97
C LEU A 67 2.40 -1.82 8.82
N ASP A 68 3.41 -1.35 9.53
CA ASP A 68 3.81 0.06 9.47
C ASP A 68 4.45 0.43 8.13
N GLY A 69 4.34 1.70 7.75
CA GLY A 69 5.18 2.31 6.74
C GLY A 69 6.61 2.51 7.23
N GLY A 70 7.55 2.60 6.30
CA GLY A 70 8.95 2.82 6.70
C GLY A 70 9.99 2.62 5.62
N GLY A 71 9.65 2.72 4.32
CA GLY A 71 10.60 2.57 3.23
C GLY A 71 11.32 1.22 3.31
N VAL A 72 12.62 1.18 3.01
CA VAL A 72 13.42 -0.06 3.03
C VAL A 72 13.41 -0.78 4.39
N ARG A 73 13.11 -0.07 5.48
CA ARG A 73 13.00 -0.66 6.82
C ARG A 73 11.83 -1.61 6.98
N GLY A 74 10.84 -1.60 6.03
CA GLY A 74 9.80 -2.61 5.94
C GLY A 74 10.35 -4.03 5.76
N TYR A 75 11.61 -4.19 5.37
CA TYR A 75 12.28 -5.48 5.35
C TYR A 75 12.34 -6.14 6.74
N SER A 76 12.51 -5.35 7.79
CA SER A 76 12.45 -5.82 9.17
C SER A 76 11.10 -6.46 9.53
N THR A 77 9.98 -5.89 9.07
CA THR A 77 8.63 -6.44 9.35
C THR A 77 8.46 -7.84 8.74
N LEU A 78 9.00 -8.06 7.54
CA LEU A 78 8.97 -9.37 6.89
C LEU A 78 9.81 -10.42 7.64
N ILE A 79 10.98 -10.05 8.14
CA ILE A 79 11.85 -10.94 8.94
C ILE A 79 11.16 -11.32 10.26
N ILE A 80 10.54 -10.35 10.94
CA ILE A 80 9.78 -10.61 12.18
C ILE A 80 8.61 -11.54 11.89
N LEU A 81 7.85 -11.29 10.81
CA LEU A 81 6.73 -12.14 10.41
C LEU A 81 7.20 -13.57 10.07
N LYS A 82 8.30 -13.70 9.33
CA LYS A 82 8.90 -15.00 9.02
C LYS A 82 9.20 -15.79 10.32
N LYS A 83 9.80 -15.11 11.30
CA LYS A 83 10.10 -15.72 12.59
C LYS A 83 8.84 -16.16 13.32
N PHE A 84 7.80 -15.33 13.34
CA PHE A 84 6.49 -15.65 13.91
C PHE A 84 5.87 -16.91 13.25
N LEU A 85 5.84 -16.97 11.92
CA LEU A 85 5.28 -18.09 11.17
C LEU A 85 6.08 -19.37 11.37
N LEU A 86 7.42 -19.29 11.47
CA LEU A 86 8.28 -20.44 11.79
C LEU A 86 8.00 -21.00 13.19
N HIS A 87 7.80 -20.14 14.19
CA HIS A 87 7.44 -20.59 15.55
C HIS A 87 6.03 -21.19 15.55
N LEU A 88 5.08 -20.60 14.83
CA LEU A 88 3.73 -21.13 14.68
C LEU A 88 3.76 -22.53 14.02
N LYS A 89 4.53 -22.68 12.94
CA LYS A 89 4.75 -23.97 12.26
C LYS A 89 5.35 -25.01 13.21
N ALA A 90 6.33 -24.63 14.04
CA ALA A 90 6.97 -25.54 14.98
C ALA A 90 5.99 -26.09 16.03
N GLN A 91 4.95 -25.33 16.40
CA GLN A 91 3.90 -25.71 17.34
C GLN A 91 2.72 -26.44 16.65
N SER A 92 2.62 -26.40 15.33
CA SER A 92 1.57 -27.05 14.56
C SER A 92 1.85 -28.57 14.45
N PRO A 93 0.83 -29.44 14.63
CA PRO A 93 1.02 -30.90 14.56
C PRO A 93 1.51 -31.37 13.18
N ASP A 94 1.04 -30.78 12.12
CA ASP A 94 1.35 -31.17 10.74
C ASP A 94 2.62 -30.51 10.17
N LYS A 95 3.17 -29.52 10.87
CA LYS A 95 4.41 -28.80 10.52
C LYS A 95 4.44 -28.28 9.08
N LYS A 96 3.27 -28.00 8.50
CA LYS A 96 3.16 -27.41 7.17
C LYS A 96 3.52 -25.94 7.19
N ASP A 97 3.94 -25.44 6.03
CA ASP A 97 4.14 -24.01 5.83
C ASP A 97 2.79 -23.28 5.90
N ILE A 98 2.81 -22.14 6.57
CA ILE A 98 1.61 -21.35 6.82
C ILE A 98 1.66 -20.10 5.96
N LEU A 99 0.70 -19.98 5.05
CA LEU A 99 0.51 -18.74 4.29
C LEU A 99 -0.05 -17.65 5.22
N PRO A 100 0.50 -16.42 5.19
CA PRO A 100 -0.07 -15.31 5.96
C PRO A 100 -1.55 -15.09 5.65
N ALA A 101 -1.95 -15.21 4.39
CA ALA A 101 -3.33 -15.09 3.96
C ALA A 101 -4.27 -16.15 4.55
N ASP A 102 -3.79 -17.34 4.89
CA ASP A 102 -4.61 -18.39 5.51
C ASP A 102 -4.69 -18.23 7.03
N TYR A 103 -3.68 -17.65 7.64
CA TYR A 103 -3.62 -17.43 9.07
C TYR A 103 -4.37 -16.18 9.54
N PHE A 104 -4.15 -15.04 8.88
CA PHE A 104 -4.76 -13.76 9.22
C PHE A 104 -6.09 -13.54 8.47
N ASP A 105 -7.09 -13.00 9.15
CA ASP A 105 -8.37 -12.63 8.57
C ASP A 105 -8.32 -11.27 7.87
N LEU A 106 -7.53 -10.35 8.43
CA LEU A 106 -7.29 -9.01 7.89
C LEU A 106 -5.79 -8.69 7.94
N ILE A 107 -5.26 -8.22 6.82
CA ILE A 107 -3.91 -7.65 6.74
C ILE A 107 -4.04 -6.22 6.26
N ILE A 108 -3.58 -5.27 7.07
CA ILE A 108 -3.63 -3.84 6.76
C ILE A 108 -2.23 -3.24 6.79
N GLY A 109 -1.96 -2.29 5.89
CA GLY A 109 -0.66 -1.65 5.84
C GLY A 109 -0.69 -0.23 5.29
N THR A 110 0.32 0.54 5.64
CA THR A 110 0.56 1.91 5.15
C THR A 110 1.87 1.97 4.40
N SER A 111 1.94 2.72 3.30
CA SER A 111 3.19 2.91 2.53
C SER A 111 3.79 1.57 2.10
N THR A 112 5.07 1.33 2.37
CA THR A 112 5.69 0.02 2.13
C THR A 112 5.02 -1.12 2.88
N GLY A 113 4.46 -0.88 4.07
CA GLY A 113 3.62 -1.85 4.77
C GLY A 113 2.34 -2.18 4.00
N GLY A 114 1.78 -1.21 3.25
CA GLY A 114 0.65 -1.43 2.35
C GLY A 114 1.00 -2.32 1.15
N ILE A 115 2.19 -2.14 0.56
CA ILE A 115 2.70 -3.03 -0.49
C ILE A 115 2.86 -4.46 0.06
N ILE A 116 3.45 -4.60 1.25
CA ILE A 116 3.60 -5.91 1.92
C ILE A 116 2.22 -6.53 2.23
N ALA A 117 1.24 -5.73 2.67
CA ALA A 117 -0.13 -6.21 2.92
C ALA A 117 -0.80 -6.76 1.66
N LEU A 118 -0.58 -6.13 0.50
CA LEU A 118 -1.03 -6.65 -0.80
C LEU A 118 -0.33 -7.95 -1.16
N MET A 119 0.99 -8.02 -1.02
CA MET A 119 1.77 -9.23 -1.31
C MET A 119 1.28 -10.43 -0.48
N LEU A 120 1.15 -10.25 0.81
CA LEU A 120 0.81 -11.33 1.74
C LEU A 120 -0.68 -11.70 1.72
N GLY A 121 -1.58 -10.71 1.65
CA GLY A 121 -3.02 -10.90 1.72
C GLY A 121 -3.66 -11.12 0.34
N ARG A 122 -3.69 -10.08 -0.48
CA ARG A 122 -4.41 -10.12 -1.78
C ARG A 122 -3.74 -11.02 -2.81
N LEU A 123 -2.40 -11.02 -2.87
CA LEU A 123 -1.62 -11.84 -3.79
C LEU A 123 -1.27 -13.22 -3.21
N ARG A 124 -1.55 -13.47 -1.93
CA ARG A 124 -1.32 -14.74 -1.22
C ARG A 124 0.12 -15.26 -1.35
N MET A 125 1.08 -14.35 -1.37
CA MET A 125 2.50 -14.74 -1.39
C MET A 125 2.90 -15.37 -0.07
N THR A 126 3.81 -16.33 -0.13
CA THR A 126 4.54 -16.76 1.05
C THR A 126 5.40 -15.62 1.60
N VAL A 127 5.79 -15.68 2.84
CA VAL A 127 6.67 -14.66 3.41
C VAL A 127 8.03 -14.61 2.71
N ASP A 128 8.51 -15.73 2.20
CA ASP A 128 9.79 -15.81 1.48
C ASP A 128 9.68 -15.16 0.09
N GLU A 129 8.60 -15.44 -0.66
CA GLU A 129 8.32 -14.75 -1.94
C GLU A 129 8.18 -13.24 -1.72
N ALA A 130 7.52 -12.81 -0.65
CA ALA A 130 7.38 -11.41 -0.31
C ALA A 130 8.73 -10.76 0.05
N ILE A 131 9.62 -11.47 0.75
CA ILE A 131 10.98 -11.02 1.06
C ILE A 131 11.77 -10.80 -0.23
N GLU A 132 11.78 -11.77 -1.13
CA GLU A 132 12.50 -11.66 -2.41
C GLU A 132 11.96 -10.51 -3.27
N ALA A 133 10.64 -10.44 -3.41
CA ALA A 133 9.99 -9.35 -4.17
C ALA A 133 10.30 -7.98 -3.55
N TYR A 134 10.31 -7.88 -2.23
CA TYR A 134 10.60 -6.62 -1.54
C TYR A 134 12.05 -6.16 -1.69
N GLN A 135 13.01 -7.09 -1.63
CA GLN A 135 14.42 -6.79 -1.87
C GLN A 135 14.64 -6.29 -3.30
N GLN A 136 14.02 -6.96 -4.30
CA GLN A 136 14.08 -6.54 -5.68
C GLN A 136 13.40 -5.19 -5.92
N LEU A 137 12.24 -4.95 -5.30
CA LEU A 137 11.53 -3.67 -5.32
C LEU A 137 12.45 -2.55 -4.82
N SER A 138 12.99 -2.72 -3.61
CA SER A 138 13.86 -1.72 -2.97
C SER A 138 15.05 -1.37 -3.86
N LYS A 139 15.73 -2.37 -4.41
CA LYS A 139 16.87 -2.18 -5.32
C LYS A 139 16.47 -1.47 -6.61
N LYS A 140 15.39 -1.90 -7.27
CA LYS A 140 14.95 -1.32 -8.56
C LYS A 140 14.46 0.11 -8.44
N ILE A 141 13.82 0.45 -7.32
CA ILE A 141 13.23 1.76 -7.12
C ILE A 141 14.25 2.78 -6.64
N PHE A 142 15.07 2.41 -5.67
CA PHE A 142 15.99 3.36 -5.03
C PHE A 142 17.38 3.39 -5.67
N ALA A 143 17.78 2.36 -6.44
CA ALA A 143 18.97 2.40 -7.27
C ALA A 143 18.74 3.33 -8.47
N GLY A 144 19.42 4.47 -8.51
CA GLY A 144 19.35 5.45 -9.62
C GLY A 144 18.34 6.58 -9.38
N GLY A 145 17.89 6.82 -8.15
CA GLY A 145 17.24 8.07 -7.79
C GLY A 145 18.18 9.27 -7.92
N LEU A 146 17.61 10.49 -7.95
CA LEU A 146 18.38 11.73 -8.05
C LEU A 146 19.47 11.82 -6.97
N ALA A 147 19.19 11.29 -5.78
CA ALA A 147 20.15 11.21 -4.68
C ALA A 147 21.35 10.29 -5.02
N SER A 148 21.11 9.14 -5.65
CA SER A 148 22.19 8.24 -6.11
C SER A 148 23.01 8.89 -7.21
N ALA A 149 22.37 9.51 -8.21
CA ALA A 149 23.05 10.16 -9.33
C ALA A 149 23.93 11.35 -8.89
N VAL A 150 23.60 12.00 -7.78
CA VAL A 150 24.44 13.06 -7.18
C VAL A 150 25.60 12.45 -6.40
N LEU A 151 25.37 11.34 -5.69
CA LEU A 151 26.41 10.68 -4.87
C LEU A 151 27.45 9.92 -5.70
N ASP A 152 27.04 9.27 -6.81
CA ASP A 152 27.94 8.52 -7.71
C ASP A 152 28.57 9.39 -8.80
N GLY A 153 28.24 10.69 -8.83
CA GLY A 153 28.80 11.64 -9.80
C GLY A 153 28.28 11.49 -11.23
N SER A 154 27.28 10.63 -11.48
CA SER A 154 26.75 10.40 -12.83
C SER A 154 26.04 11.65 -13.41
N MET A 155 25.52 12.53 -12.55
CA MET A 155 25.02 13.85 -12.98
C MET A 155 26.11 14.80 -13.47
N LEU A 156 27.36 14.56 -13.10
CA LEU A 156 28.48 15.42 -13.48
C LEU A 156 29.08 15.03 -14.84
N SER A 157 28.73 13.87 -15.37
CA SER A 157 29.30 13.31 -16.60
C SER A 157 28.44 13.51 -17.85
N SER A 158 27.26 14.13 -17.77
CA SER A 158 26.46 14.37 -18.96
C SER A 158 27.04 15.56 -19.78
N GLU A 159 27.51 15.26 -20.98
CA GLU A 159 27.99 16.20 -22.02
C GLU A 159 26.92 17.17 -22.54
N LYS A 160 26.14 17.78 -21.67
CA LYS A 160 25.25 18.89 -22.06
C LYS A 160 25.89 20.22 -21.64
N PRO A 161 26.34 21.06 -22.59
CA PRO A 161 26.92 22.35 -22.27
C PRO A 161 25.82 23.28 -21.75
N GLY A 162 25.84 23.59 -20.46
CA GLY A 162 24.92 24.56 -19.88
C GLY A 162 24.89 24.68 -18.36
N LEU A 163 25.35 23.71 -17.61
CA LEU A 163 25.40 23.78 -16.14
C LEU A 163 26.79 23.37 -15.64
N GLY A 164 27.81 24.13 -16.03
CA GLY A 164 29.15 24.01 -15.46
C GLY A 164 29.21 24.69 -14.10
N LEU A 165 28.76 24.02 -13.05
CA LEU A 165 29.10 24.36 -11.67
C LEU A 165 30.19 23.39 -11.21
N GLY A 166 31.41 23.91 -11.08
CA GLY A 166 32.56 23.17 -10.55
C GLY A 166 32.30 22.77 -9.11
N LEU A 167 31.91 21.49 -8.93
CA LEU A 167 31.67 20.91 -7.63
C LEU A 167 32.89 20.10 -7.23
N GLY A 168 33.76 20.72 -6.45
CA GLY A 168 34.68 19.99 -5.58
C GLY A 168 33.90 19.17 -4.56
N ILE A 169 34.52 18.13 -4.01
CA ILE A 169 33.96 17.17 -3.05
C ILE A 169 33.09 17.90 -1.99
N ILE A 170 31.78 17.81 -2.13
CA ILE A 170 30.80 18.41 -1.23
C ILE A 170 30.57 17.44 -0.07
N LYS A 171 30.91 17.85 1.16
CA LYS A 171 30.68 17.05 2.38
C LYS A 171 29.50 17.61 3.18
N GLY A 172 28.55 16.74 3.53
CA GLY A 172 27.57 16.98 4.60
C GLY A 172 26.62 18.15 4.36
N ARG A 173 26.74 19.25 5.10
CA ARG A 173 25.81 20.40 5.09
C ARG A 173 25.65 21.08 3.72
N GLU A 174 26.66 21.01 2.87
CA GLU A 174 26.62 21.60 1.53
C GLU A 174 25.79 20.77 0.57
N LEU A 175 25.76 19.43 0.74
CA LEU A 175 24.89 18.54 -0.03
C LEU A 175 23.41 18.83 0.26
N ASP A 176 23.05 19.05 1.52
CA ASP A 176 21.69 19.44 1.92
C ASP A 176 21.29 20.79 1.32
N GLN A 177 22.23 21.73 1.27
CA GLN A 177 22.00 23.04 0.68
C GLN A 177 21.85 22.98 -0.84
N TYR A 178 22.59 22.08 -1.49
CA TYR A 178 22.52 21.86 -2.95
C TYR A 178 21.25 21.11 -3.34
N MET A 179 20.87 20.07 -2.58
CA MET A 179 19.60 19.36 -2.76
C MET A 179 18.41 20.31 -2.57
N ASN A 180 18.49 21.24 -1.61
CA ASN A 180 17.50 22.29 -1.42
C ASN A 180 17.39 23.24 -2.62
N MET A 181 18.52 23.68 -3.16
CA MET A 181 18.57 24.56 -4.31
C MET A 181 18.05 23.84 -5.57
N ALA A 182 18.41 22.57 -5.76
CA ALA A 182 17.93 21.75 -6.87
C ALA A 182 16.42 21.55 -6.81
N VAL A 183 15.86 21.21 -5.63
CA VAL A 183 14.43 21.00 -5.42
C VAL A 183 13.62 22.30 -5.56
N THR A 184 14.14 23.44 -5.11
CA THR A 184 13.41 24.71 -5.13
C THR A 184 13.60 25.52 -6.41
N THR A 185 14.73 25.37 -7.11
CA THR A 185 15.11 26.21 -8.28
C THR A 185 14.85 25.53 -9.61
N VAL A 186 14.95 24.19 -9.67
CA VAL A 186 14.86 23.44 -10.94
C VAL A 186 13.46 22.87 -11.17
N MET A 187 12.58 22.89 -10.17
CA MET A 187 11.34 22.13 -10.21
C MET A 187 10.09 22.95 -9.82
N PRO A 188 9.61 23.85 -10.65
CA PRO A 188 8.24 24.36 -10.52
C PRO A 188 7.27 23.29 -11.03
N GLY A 189 6.68 22.50 -10.13
CA GLY A 189 5.71 21.45 -10.46
C GLY A 189 5.72 20.28 -9.49
N GLU A 190 4.92 19.26 -9.79
CA GLU A 190 4.87 17.97 -9.06
C GLU A 190 6.12 17.14 -9.37
N THR A 191 7.23 17.42 -8.69
CA THR A 191 8.49 16.70 -8.89
C THR A 191 8.76 15.75 -7.73
N SER A 192 9.37 14.63 -8.04
CA SER A 192 9.68 13.58 -7.10
C SER A 192 11.13 13.12 -7.26
N MET A 193 11.71 12.61 -6.18
CA MET A 193 13.07 12.06 -6.19
C MET A 193 13.18 10.75 -6.97
N TYR A 194 12.09 10.01 -7.10
CA TYR A 194 12.06 8.69 -7.72
C TYR A 194 11.05 8.61 -8.86
N ASP A 195 11.38 7.79 -9.85
CA ASP A 195 10.55 7.55 -11.03
C ASP A 195 9.35 6.67 -10.68
N ALA A 196 8.16 7.28 -10.71
CA ALA A 196 6.90 6.59 -10.47
C ALA A 196 6.61 5.50 -11.50
N ALA A 197 7.03 5.68 -12.77
CA ALA A 197 6.81 4.70 -13.82
C ALA A 197 7.62 3.42 -13.60
N LYS A 198 8.83 3.53 -13.04
CA LYS A 198 9.62 2.35 -12.63
C LYS A 198 8.92 1.56 -11.53
N LEU A 199 8.37 2.25 -10.53
CA LEU A 199 7.60 1.61 -9.47
C LEU A 199 6.36 0.91 -10.03
N GLU A 200 5.59 1.58 -10.88
CA GLU A 200 4.40 1.01 -11.53
C GLU A 200 4.74 -0.22 -12.37
N GLY A 201 5.78 -0.14 -13.20
CA GLY A 201 6.23 -1.26 -14.03
C GLY A 201 6.65 -2.47 -13.20
N TYR A 202 7.35 -2.25 -12.08
CA TYR A 202 7.71 -3.34 -11.18
C TYR A 202 6.47 -3.96 -10.50
N LEU A 203 5.56 -3.14 -10.00
CA LEU A 203 4.33 -3.61 -9.34
C LEU A 203 3.48 -4.44 -10.31
N LYS A 204 3.25 -3.95 -11.53
CA LYS A 204 2.53 -4.67 -12.58
C LYS A 204 3.18 -6.00 -12.92
N SER A 205 4.50 -6.01 -13.14
CA SER A 205 5.25 -7.24 -13.40
C SER A 205 5.14 -8.26 -12.26
N THR A 206 5.23 -7.81 -11.01
CA THR A 206 5.11 -8.68 -9.83
C THR A 206 3.71 -9.27 -9.72
N ILE A 207 2.67 -8.46 -9.91
CA ILE A 207 1.27 -8.89 -9.87
C ILE A 207 0.98 -9.87 -11.01
N GLY A 208 1.46 -9.60 -12.23
CA GLY A 208 1.24 -10.44 -13.40
C GLY A 208 1.87 -11.84 -13.32
N GLN A 209 2.80 -12.05 -12.40
CA GLN A 209 3.43 -13.35 -12.15
C GLN A 209 2.69 -14.19 -11.09
N GLN A 210 1.72 -13.61 -10.37
CA GLN A 210 1.05 -14.29 -9.28
C GLN A 210 -0.06 -15.23 -9.77
N LYS A 211 -0.18 -16.39 -9.12
CA LYS A 211 -1.16 -17.43 -9.46
C LYS A 211 -2.62 -16.98 -9.27
N TYR A 212 -2.86 -16.11 -8.29
CA TYR A 212 -4.18 -15.70 -7.84
C TYR A 212 -4.70 -14.43 -8.54
N THR A 213 -4.03 -13.96 -9.58
CA THR A 213 -4.47 -12.80 -10.38
C THR A 213 -4.97 -13.24 -11.74
N ILE A 214 -6.29 -13.32 -11.94
CA ILE A 214 -6.92 -13.76 -13.18
C ILE A 214 -6.65 -12.76 -14.30
N GLU A 215 -6.73 -11.47 -14.03
CA GLU A 215 -6.55 -10.37 -14.97
C GLU A 215 -5.09 -9.87 -15.05
N ARG A 216 -4.17 -10.64 -14.49
CA ARG A 216 -2.72 -10.31 -14.48
C ARG A 216 -2.44 -8.91 -13.92
N GLU A 217 -1.73 -8.08 -14.70
CA GLU A 217 -1.26 -6.75 -14.27
C GLU A 217 -2.38 -5.80 -13.86
N ASP A 218 -3.58 -5.96 -14.45
CA ASP A 218 -4.75 -5.10 -14.24
C ASP A 218 -5.77 -5.71 -13.26
N ALA A 219 -5.38 -6.73 -12.49
CA ALA A 219 -6.24 -7.34 -11.49
C ALA A 219 -6.79 -6.30 -10.49
N LEU A 220 -8.08 -6.41 -10.21
CA LEU A 220 -8.75 -5.52 -9.27
C LEU A 220 -8.32 -5.81 -7.84
N LEU A 221 -8.29 -4.76 -7.02
CA LEU A 221 -8.04 -4.87 -5.59
C LEU A 221 -9.15 -5.67 -4.91
N GLU A 222 -10.41 -5.40 -5.27
CA GLU A 222 -11.55 -6.16 -4.78
C GLU A 222 -11.39 -7.64 -5.12
N ASP A 223 -11.69 -8.50 -4.16
CA ASP A 223 -11.59 -9.94 -4.27
C ASP A 223 -13.00 -10.53 -4.22
N GLU A 224 -13.36 -11.30 -5.26
CA GLU A 224 -14.66 -11.96 -5.34
C GLU A 224 -14.73 -13.16 -4.37
N ASP A 225 -13.59 -13.79 -4.05
CA ASP A 225 -13.56 -14.92 -3.13
C ASP A 225 -13.56 -14.43 -1.66
N LYS A 226 -14.72 -14.54 -1.02
CA LYS A 226 -14.92 -14.17 0.38
C LYS A 226 -14.11 -15.01 1.38
N ASN A 227 -13.53 -16.13 0.95
CA ASN A 227 -12.63 -16.93 1.76
C ASN A 227 -11.22 -16.33 1.80
N ASN A 228 -10.89 -15.42 0.90
CA ASN A 228 -9.60 -14.76 0.89
C ASN A 228 -9.40 -13.82 2.08
N CYS A 229 -8.12 -13.54 2.37
CA CYS A 229 -7.73 -12.59 3.39
C CYS A 229 -8.21 -11.18 3.02
N CYS A 230 -8.89 -10.50 3.92
CA CYS A 230 -9.19 -9.09 3.76
C CYS A 230 -7.88 -8.29 3.73
N SER A 231 -7.66 -7.50 2.68
CA SER A 231 -6.49 -6.64 2.55
C SER A 231 -6.93 -5.18 2.54
N ALA A 232 -6.35 -4.37 3.43
CA ALA A 232 -6.67 -2.95 3.57
C ALA A 232 -5.40 -2.09 3.41
N ILE A 233 -5.48 -1.06 2.59
CA ILE A 233 -4.35 -0.23 2.20
C ILE A 233 -4.64 1.21 2.56
N VAL A 234 -3.82 1.77 3.45
CA VAL A 234 -4.02 3.14 3.94
C VAL A 234 -3.39 4.13 2.98
N THR A 235 -4.18 5.06 2.52
CA THR A 235 -3.82 6.17 1.64
C THR A 235 -4.40 7.47 2.16
N ALA A 236 -4.15 8.57 1.47
CA ALA A 236 -4.84 9.84 1.70
C ALA A 236 -5.23 10.47 0.36
N LYS A 237 -6.37 11.17 0.32
CA LYS A 237 -6.70 12.03 -0.82
C LYS A 237 -5.87 13.31 -0.73
N GLN A 238 -5.21 13.72 -1.81
CA GLN A 238 -4.33 14.90 -1.81
C GLN A 238 -5.05 16.17 -1.34
N ASN A 239 -6.32 16.33 -1.70
CA ASN A 239 -7.13 17.47 -1.29
C ASN A 239 -7.71 17.35 0.13
N ASN A 240 -7.52 16.22 0.81
CA ASN A 240 -7.93 15.99 2.21
C ASN A 240 -6.90 15.09 2.90
N ALA A 241 -5.68 15.58 3.09
CA ALA A 241 -4.58 14.86 3.69
C ALA A 241 -4.67 14.70 5.22
N THR A 242 -5.73 15.21 5.84
CA THR A 242 -5.96 15.09 7.30
C THR A 242 -6.74 13.83 7.68
N ALA A 243 -7.43 13.21 6.72
CA ALA A 243 -8.22 12.01 6.94
C ALA A 243 -7.63 10.82 6.16
N PRO A 244 -7.48 9.65 6.79
CA PRO A 244 -7.07 8.45 6.10
C PRO A 244 -8.16 8.02 5.11
N HIS A 245 -7.73 7.46 3.98
CA HIS A 245 -8.59 6.79 3.03
C HIS A 245 -8.11 5.36 2.89
N VAL A 246 -8.97 4.40 3.17
CA VAL A 246 -8.64 2.98 3.14
C VAL A 246 -9.14 2.36 1.84
N MET A 247 -8.24 1.86 1.01
CA MET A 247 -8.55 1.04 -0.16
C MET A 247 -8.61 -0.42 0.27
N ARG A 248 -9.63 -1.17 -0.18
CA ARG A 248 -9.95 -2.50 0.38
C ARG A 248 -10.12 -3.55 -0.69
N SER A 249 -9.73 -4.78 -0.39
CA SER A 249 -10.04 -5.96 -1.21
C SER A 249 -11.45 -6.53 -0.93
N TYR A 250 -12.21 -5.91 -0.07
CA TYR A 250 -13.52 -6.36 0.42
C TYR A 250 -14.49 -5.18 0.54
N VAL A 251 -15.78 -5.48 0.55
CA VAL A 251 -16.83 -4.47 0.76
C VAL A 251 -16.91 -4.12 2.26
N ASN A 252 -16.78 -2.84 2.58
CA ASN A 252 -17.04 -2.33 3.93
C ASN A 252 -18.44 -1.73 3.99
N PRO A 253 -19.37 -2.26 4.83
CA PRO A 253 -20.73 -1.77 4.90
C PRO A 253 -20.88 -0.29 5.31
N LYS A 254 -19.84 0.28 5.94
CA LYS A 254 -19.83 1.68 6.36
C LYS A 254 -19.25 2.64 5.31
N ASP A 255 -18.64 2.10 4.27
CA ASP A 255 -17.97 2.89 3.23
C ASP A 255 -18.16 2.19 1.87
N LEU A 256 -19.30 2.48 1.26
CA LEU A 256 -19.69 1.91 -0.03
C LEU A 256 -19.11 2.76 -1.17
N THR A 257 -17.81 2.68 -1.39
CA THR A 257 -17.17 3.23 -2.58
C THR A 257 -17.15 2.17 -3.67
N ASP A 258 -17.65 2.52 -4.86
CA ASP A 258 -17.68 1.65 -6.06
C ASP A 258 -16.47 1.92 -6.97
N ASP A 259 -15.34 2.24 -6.38
CA ASP A 259 -14.12 2.50 -7.14
C ASP A 259 -13.45 1.16 -7.52
N LYS A 260 -13.48 0.83 -8.81
CA LYS A 260 -12.74 -0.33 -9.36
C LYS A 260 -11.24 -0.05 -9.39
N ILE A 261 -10.63 -0.10 -8.21
CA ILE A 261 -9.21 0.17 -8.02
C ILE A 261 -8.42 -1.11 -8.38
N LYS A 262 -7.35 -0.96 -9.14
CA LYS A 262 -6.42 -2.06 -9.43
C LYS A 262 -5.44 -2.26 -8.27
N ILE A 263 -4.92 -3.48 -8.12
CA ILE A 263 -3.93 -3.80 -7.06
C ILE A 263 -2.72 -2.87 -7.16
N TRP A 264 -2.18 -2.67 -8.37
CA TRP A 264 -1.01 -1.79 -8.56
C TRP A 264 -1.32 -0.32 -8.27
N GLU A 265 -2.55 0.16 -8.52
CA GLU A 265 -2.97 1.52 -8.19
C GLU A 265 -2.99 1.74 -6.68
N ALA A 266 -3.53 0.79 -5.92
CA ALA A 266 -3.51 0.84 -4.46
C ALA A 266 -2.09 0.82 -3.89
N ALA A 267 -1.22 -0.05 -4.42
CA ALA A 267 0.20 -0.10 -4.04
C ALA A 267 0.91 1.22 -4.35
N ARG A 268 0.63 1.80 -5.52
CA ARG A 268 1.21 3.07 -5.95
C ARG A 268 0.70 4.25 -5.13
N ALA A 269 -0.58 4.24 -4.75
CA ALA A 269 -1.20 5.28 -3.95
C ALA A 269 -0.63 5.34 -2.53
N THR A 270 -0.56 4.18 -1.87
CA THR A 270 -0.03 4.11 -0.50
C THR A 270 1.45 4.47 -0.40
N SER A 271 2.22 4.27 -1.48
CA SER A 271 3.65 4.59 -1.53
C SER A 271 3.95 5.99 -2.09
N ALA A 272 2.93 6.80 -2.41
CA ALA A 272 3.09 8.17 -2.94
C ALA A 272 3.46 9.17 -1.84
N ALA A 273 4.55 8.89 -1.10
CA ALA A 273 5.05 9.80 -0.09
C ALA A 273 5.52 11.11 -0.74
N PRO A 274 5.08 12.28 -0.23
CA PRO A 274 5.52 13.57 -0.75
C PRO A 274 7.04 13.66 -0.83
N ALA A 275 7.57 14.28 -1.87
CA ALA A 275 8.97 14.33 -2.27
C ALA A 275 9.56 13.01 -2.81
N PHE A 276 9.08 11.84 -2.43
CA PHE A 276 9.56 10.56 -2.98
C PHE A 276 8.90 10.24 -4.31
N PHE A 277 7.57 10.28 -4.38
CA PHE A 277 6.82 10.00 -5.59
C PHE A 277 5.70 11.02 -5.82
N VAL A 278 5.42 11.30 -7.09
CA VAL A 278 4.25 12.10 -7.45
C VAL A 278 2.94 11.40 -7.05
N PRO A 279 1.88 12.16 -6.72
CA PRO A 279 0.55 11.60 -6.48
C PRO A 279 0.04 10.78 -7.68
N ILE A 280 -0.78 9.76 -7.43
CA ILE A 280 -1.45 9.00 -8.48
C ILE A 280 -2.91 9.45 -8.61
N SER A 281 -3.41 9.55 -9.85
CA SER A 281 -4.81 9.83 -10.14
C SER A 281 -5.56 8.54 -10.43
N ILE A 282 -6.63 8.23 -9.68
CA ILE A 282 -7.41 7.00 -9.80
C ILE A 282 -8.87 7.31 -10.07
N GLY A 283 -9.55 6.40 -10.78
CA GLY A 283 -10.96 6.46 -11.10
C GLY A 283 -11.33 7.48 -12.18
N LEU A 284 -12.60 7.50 -12.55
CA LEU A 284 -13.13 8.41 -13.58
C LEU A 284 -12.99 9.89 -13.20
N SER A 285 -13.13 10.19 -11.91
CA SER A 285 -13.00 11.54 -11.36
C SER A 285 -11.54 11.98 -11.18
N LYS A 286 -10.57 11.12 -11.52
CA LYS A 286 -9.13 11.38 -11.39
C LYS A 286 -8.73 11.95 -10.03
N VAL A 287 -9.29 11.36 -8.96
CA VAL A 287 -8.93 11.73 -7.59
C VAL A 287 -7.45 11.44 -7.36
N LYS A 288 -6.71 12.42 -6.87
CA LYS A 288 -5.29 12.26 -6.57
C LYS A 288 -5.09 11.69 -5.17
N PHE A 289 -4.29 10.61 -5.09
CA PHE A 289 -3.94 9.93 -3.84
C PHE A 289 -2.46 10.07 -3.53
N ILE A 290 -2.18 10.14 -2.24
CA ILE A 290 -0.84 10.21 -1.65
C ILE A 290 -0.72 9.18 -0.53
N ASP A 291 0.51 8.98 -0.04
CA ASP A 291 0.81 8.05 1.06
C ASP A 291 -0.03 8.34 2.30
N GLY A 292 -0.59 7.28 2.88
CA GLY A 292 -1.43 7.37 4.08
C GLY A 292 -0.68 7.81 5.34
N ALA A 293 0.63 7.68 5.39
CA ALA A 293 1.45 8.10 6.54
C ALA A 293 1.27 9.59 6.87
N VAL A 294 0.97 10.44 5.87
CA VAL A 294 0.74 11.88 6.06
C VAL A 294 -0.43 12.18 7.00
N THR A 295 -1.36 11.24 7.16
CA THR A 295 -2.53 11.38 8.05
C THR A 295 -2.25 11.00 9.51
N GLY A 296 -1.01 10.64 9.84
CA GLY A 296 -0.64 10.13 11.17
C GLY A 296 -0.92 8.64 11.37
N HIS A 297 -1.29 7.91 10.30
CA HIS A 297 -1.58 6.47 10.34
C HIS A 297 -0.47 5.63 9.69
N CYS A 298 0.79 6.02 9.87
CA CYS A 298 1.94 5.20 9.48
C CYS A 298 1.91 3.83 10.16
N ASN A 299 1.48 3.76 11.41
CA ASN A 299 1.04 2.55 12.09
C ASN A 299 -0.49 2.44 11.94
N PRO A 300 -1.01 1.49 11.13
CA PRO A 300 -2.44 1.40 10.88
C PRO A 300 -3.24 0.59 11.91
N SER A 301 -2.69 0.28 13.08
CA SER A 301 -3.32 -0.63 14.06
C SER A 301 -4.66 -0.13 14.59
N GLU A 302 -4.86 1.18 14.68
CA GLU A 302 -6.14 1.77 15.07
C GLU A 302 -7.21 1.54 13.99
N LEU A 303 -6.85 1.80 12.73
CA LEU A 303 -7.71 1.52 11.58
C LEU A 303 -7.97 0.02 11.42
N ALA A 304 -6.99 -0.85 11.73
CA ALA A 304 -7.14 -2.29 11.70
C ALA A 304 -8.28 -2.78 12.61
N ARG A 305 -8.35 -2.22 13.82
CA ARG A 305 -9.42 -2.50 14.77
C ARG A 305 -10.77 -2.01 14.23
N GLU A 306 -10.81 -0.78 13.72
CA GLU A 306 -12.04 -0.17 13.18
C GLU A 306 -12.59 -0.91 11.96
N GLU A 307 -11.72 -1.34 11.06
CA GLU A 307 -12.08 -2.18 9.92
C GLU A 307 -12.66 -3.52 10.38
N ALA A 308 -11.99 -4.22 11.31
CA ALA A 308 -12.48 -5.49 11.83
C ALA A 308 -13.87 -5.35 12.49
N GLU A 309 -14.10 -4.30 13.27
CA GLU A 309 -15.39 -4.00 13.88
C GLU A 309 -16.48 -3.65 12.83
N ALA A 310 -16.07 -3.09 11.69
CA ALA A 310 -16.99 -2.74 10.61
C ALA A 310 -17.42 -3.96 9.80
N ILE A 311 -16.49 -4.84 9.45
CA ILE A 311 -16.76 -6.01 8.59
C ILE A 311 -17.27 -7.22 9.37
N TRP A 312 -16.93 -7.33 10.65
CA TRP A 312 -17.37 -8.44 11.53
C TRP A 312 -17.98 -7.92 12.83
N PRO A 313 -19.14 -7.27 12.81
CA PRO A 313 -19.77 -6.74 14.02
C PRO A 313 -19.97 -7.84 15.07
N GLY A 314 -19.43 -7.61 16.27
CA GLY A 314 -19.53 -8.56 17.38
C GLY A 314 -18.50 -9.69 17.40
N ARG A 315 -17.73 -9.92 16.34
CA ARG A 315 -16.63 -10.90 16.36
C ARG A 315 -15.48 -10.35 17.20
N LYS A 316 -15.01 -11.13 18.15
CA LYS A 316 -13.90 -10.75 19.03
C LYS A 316 -12.58 -10.73 18.27
N ILE A 317 -11.67 -9.87 18.66
CA ILE A 317 -10.28 -9.87 18.18
C ILE A 317 -9.47 -10.77 19.10
N GLY A 318 -8.94 -11.86 18.56
CA GLY A 318 -8.06 -12.78 19.30
C GLY A 318 -6.60 -12.36 19.27
N LEU A 319 -6.17 -11.81 18.11
CA LEU A 319 -4.81 -11.31 17.91
C LEU A 319 -4.85 -10.09 16.98
N LEU A 320 -4.28 -8.98 17.42
CA LEU A 320 -3.85 -7.87 16.57
C LEU A 320 -2.32 -7.77 16.67
N LEU A 321 -1.65 -8.36 15.67
CA LEU A 321 -0.20 -8.34 15.55
C LEU A 321 0.23 -7.09 14.77
N SER A 322 0.93 -6.19 15.43
CA SER A 322 1.44 -4.94 14.85
C SER A 322 2.95 -5.02 14.67
N LEU A 323 3.40 -4.93 13.42
CA LEU A 323 4.81 -4.99 13.07
C LEU A 323 5.31 -3.62 12.61
N GLY A 324 6.29 -3.09 13.33
CA GLY A 324 6.88 -1.78 13.08
C GLY A 324 8.17 -1.86 12.28
N THR A 325 8.58 -0.69 11.76
CA THR A 325 9.78 -0.47 10.94
C THR A 325 10.87 0.29 11.70
N GLY A 326 10.88 0.17 13.02
CA GLY A 326 11.78 0.91 13.92
C GLY A 326 11.20 2.21 14.47
N ALA A 327 11.89 2.83 15.39
CA ALA A 327 11.54 4.15 15.90
C ALA A 327 11.92 5.23 14.88
N PRO A 328 11.17 6.32 14.75
CA PRO A 328 11.64 7.49 14.02
C PRO A 328 12.81 8.12 14.80
N GLN A 329 13.81 8.61 14.06
CA GLN A 329 14.86 9.46 14.67
C GLN A 329 14.24 10.68 15.34
N GLU A 330 14.91 11.21 16.37
CA GLU A 330 14.62 12.55 16.89
C GLU A 330 14.68 13.56 15.74
N ILE A 331 13.55 14.21 15.48
CA ILE A 331 13.39 15.08 14.34
C ILE A 331 13.65 16.50 14.76
N SER A 332 14.75 17.07 14.24
CA SER A 332 15.01 18.49 14.37
C SER A 332 14.26 19.26 13.28
N LEU A 333 13.39 20.18 13.67
CA LEU A 333 12.77 21.14 12.75
C LEU A 333 13.72 22.28 12.38
N ALA A 334 14.96 22.26 12.89
CA ALA A 334 16.02 23.20 12.52
C ALA A 334 16.65 22.73 11.22
N GLY A 335 16.56 23.52 10.15
CA GLY A 335 17.16 23.22 8.85
C GLY A 335 16.43 23.86 7.68
N SER A 336 16.79 23.44 6.49
CA SER A 336 16.24 23.90 5.22
C SER A 336 14.78 23.45 5.00
N ASN A 337 14.10 24.02 4.00
CA ASN A 337 12.70 23.67 3.70
C ASN A 337 12.51 22.19 3.28
N SER A 338 13.50 21.57 2.65
CA SER A 338 13.45 20.14 2.31
C SER A 338 13.66 19.25 3.54
N SER A 339 14.57 19.62 4.46
CA SER A 339 14.71 18.89 5.72
C SER A 339 13.46 19.05 6.60
N LYS A 340 12.77 20.20 6.54
CA LYS A 340 11.47 20.39 7.20
C LYS A 340 10.37 19.51 6.62
N LEU A 341 10.35 19.32 5.29
CA LEU A 341 9.38 18.43 4.63
C LEU A 341 9.61 16.96 5.04
N VAL A 342 10.86 16.51 5.01
CA VAL A 342 11.24 15.17 5.50
C VAL A 342 10.91 15.02 6.99
N SER A 343 11.16 16.05 7.79
CA SER A 343 10.81 16.09 9.21
C SER A 343 9.29 16.05 9.42
N PHE A 344 8.52 16.75 8.58
CA PHE A 344 7.06 16.71 8.64
C PHE A 344 6.51 15.30 8.32
N ILE A 345 7.05 14.65 7.29
CA ILE A 345 6.70 13.26 6.95
C ILE A 345 7.03 12.32 8.11
N ALA A 346 8.18 12.49 8.74
CA ALA A 346 8.60 11.69 9.88
C ALA A 346 7.79 11.97 11.16
N LEU A 347 7.35 13.22 11.39
CA LEU A 347 6.41 13.57 12.47
C LEU A 347 5.03 12.98 12.23
N SER A 348 4.54 12.99 10.98
CA SER A 348 3.29 12.35 10.59
C SER A 348 3.37 10.83 10.76
N ALA A 349 4.57 10.27 10.73
CA ALA A 349 4.86 8.86 10.93
C ALA A 349 4.98 8.47 12.43
N ASN A 350 4.40 9.22 13.36
CA ASN A 350 4.52 8.93 14.81
C ASN A 350 3.79 7.63 15.19
N THR A 351 4.46 6.51 14.93
CA THR A 351 3.94 5.16 15.19
C THR A 351 3.79 4.84 16.67
N ALA A 352 4.55 5.52 17.54
CA ALA A 352 4.51 5.33 18.99
C ALA A 352 3.18 5.85 19.59
N GLN A 353 2.68 7.00 19.15
CA GLN A 353 1.40 7.52 19.65
C GLN A 353 0.23 6.62 19.30
N VAL A 354 0.21 6.04 18.08
CA VAL A 354 -0.82 5.05 17.71
C VAL A 354 -0.70 3.82 18.59
N HIS A 355 0.52 3.31 18.81
CA HIS A 355 0.77 2.19 19.71
C HIS A 355 0.19 2.46 21.11
N GLU A 356 0.44 3.61 21.69
CA GLU A 356 -0.09 3.99 22.99
C GLU A 356 -1.62 4.06 23.02
N ARG A 357 -2.24 4.66 21.99
CA ARG A 357 -3.71 4.73 21.89
C ARG A 357 -4.34 3.36 21.82
N VAL A 358 -3.82 2.49 20.95
CA VAL A 358 -4.33 1.12 20.77
C VAL A 358 -4.11 0.28 22.03
N SER A 359 -2.93 0.36 22.66
CA SER A 359 -2.64 -0.31 23.93
C SER A 359 -3.59 0.14 25.03
N ARG A 360 -3.79 1.45 25.17
CA ARG A 360 -4.73 2.01 26.16
C ARG A 360 -6.15 1.55 25.93
N TYR A 361 -6.60 1.55 24.65
CA TYR A 361 -7.93 1.07 24.29
C TYR A 361 -8.15 -0.38 24.75
N PHE A 362 -7.27 -1.30 24.35
CA PHE A 362 -7.44 -2.71 24.73
C PHE A 362 -7.29 -2.95 26.24
N ASN A 363 -6.43 -2.19 26.93
CA ASN A 363 -6.32 -2.27 28.38
C ASN A 363 -7.58 -1.78 29.12
N GLN A 364 -8.37 -0.91 28.49
CA GLN A 364 -9.64 -0.40 29.05
C GLN A 364 -10.83 -1.31 28.77
N VAL A 365 -10.86 -1.99 27.60
CA VAL A 365 -12.04 -2.75 27.16
C VAL A 365 -11.90 -4.26 27.40
N CYS A 366 -10.69 -4.77 27.64
CA CYS A 366 -10.45 -6.18 27.87
C CYS A 366 -10.22 -6.45 29.36
N ASP A 367 -11.10 -7.27 29.95
CA ASP A 367 -10.87 -7.84 31.29
C ASP A 367 -9.85 -8.97 31.15
N GLY A 368 -8.55 -8.65 31.23
CA GLY A 368 -7.46 -9.65 31.13
C GLY A 368 -6.41 -9.28 30.10
N GLN A 369 -5.85 -10.30 29.43
CA GLN A 369 -4.74 -10.09 28.50
C GLN A 369 -5.19 -9.42 27.19
N SER A 370 -4.60 -8.26 26.87
CA SER A 370 -4.79 -7.54 25.63
C SER A 370 -4.50 -8.42 24.39
N PRO A 371 -5.34 -8.41 23.36
CA PRO A 371 -5.08 -9.11 22.11
C PRO A 371 -4.04 -8.39 21.22
N TYR A 372 -3.59 -7.21 21.62
CA TYR A 372 -2.66 -6.39 20.86
C TYR A 372 -1.22 -6.68 21.23
N VAL A 373 -0.44 -7.13 20.25
CA VAL A 373 1.00 -7.36 20.38
C VAL A 373 1.74 -6.53 19.35
N ARG A 374 2.64 -5.65 19.81
CA ARG A 374 3.51 -4.89 18.92
C ARG A 374 4.94 -5.37 18.99
N MET A 375 5.55 -5.56 17.82
CA MET A 375 6.98 -5.84 17.66
C MET A 375 7.58 -4.85 16.65
N SER A 376 8.67 -4.19 17.07
CA SER A 376 9.39 -3.21 16.25
C SER A 376 10.83 -3.18 16.72
N VAL A 377 11.77 -3.13 15.80
CA VAL A 377 13.20 -2.94 16.14
C VAL A 377 13.41 -1.50 16.54
N GLU A 378 13.44 -1.24 17.85
CA GLU A 378 13.42 0.14 18.40
C GLU A 378 14.76 0.88 18.26
N HIS A 379 15.84 0.14 18.09
CA HIS A 379 17.19 0.69 17.98
C HIS A 379 17.94 0.04 16.81
N SER A 380 19.03 0.63 16.37
CA SER A 380 19.93 0.12 15.33
C SER A 380 19.49 0.32 13.87
N ILE A 381 18.18 0.39 13.56
CA ILE A 381 17.68 0.66 12.20
C ILE A 381 17.07 2.06 12.05
N ASP A 382 16.91 2.79 13.12
CA ASP A 382 16.38 4.16 13.17
C ASP A 382 17.24 5.15 12.37
N SER A 383 18.56 4.96 12.34
CA SER A 383 19.50 5.78 11.56
C SER A 383 19.51 5.45 10.06
N ILE A 384 18.90 4.35 9.63
CA ILE A 384 18.83 3.96 8.21
C ILE A 384 17.76 4.78 7.52
N ARG A 385 18.10 5.45 6.42
CA ARG A 385 17.14 6.24 5.64
C ARG A 385 16.09 5.34 5.00
N LEU A 386 14.93 5.92 4.68
CA LEU A 386 13.79 5.20 4.08
C LEU A 386 14.09 4.65 2.67
N ASP A 387 15.11 5.16 2.02
CA ASP A 387 15.54 4.84 0.65
C ASP A 387 16.91 4.14 0.56
N ASP A 388 17.54 3.84 1.70
CA ASP A 388 18.90 3.27 1.77
C ASP A 388 18.87 1.74 1.58
N TYR A 389 18.58 1.32 0.35
CA TYR A 389 18.47 -0.09 -0.01
C TYR A 389 19.80 -0.88 0.13
N GLU A 390 20.94 -0.18 0.17
CA GLU A 390 22.24 -0.82 0.35
C GLU A 390 22.44 -1.36 1.77
N LYS A 391 21.61 -0.93 2.71
CA LYS A 391 21.65 -1.37 4.12
C LYS A 391 20.66 -2.47 4.47
N LEU A 392 20.09 -3.17 3.50
CA LEU A 392 19.18 -4.29 3.78
C LEU A 392 19.83 -5.36 4.66
N ASP A 393 21.13 -5.66 4.44
CA ASP A 393 21.86 -6.63 5.28
C ASP A 393 22.01 -6.14 6.73
N GLN A 394 22.22 -4.84 6.94
CA GLN A 394 22.28 -4.25 8.27
C GLN A 394 20.90 -4.31 8.95
N ILE A 395 19.81 -4.06 8.21
CA ILE A 395 18.44 -4.20 8.71
C ILE A 395 18.19 -5.65 9.15
N ALA A 396 18.60 -6.61 8.31
CA ALA A 396 18.46 -8.03 8.63
C ALA A 396 19.21 -8.40 9.91
N ALA A 397 20.50 -8.05 10.00
CA ALA A 397 21.33 -8.37 11.16
C ALA A 397 20.78 -7.76 12.46
N SER A 398 20.35 -6.49 12.40
CA SER A 398 19.73 -5.80 13.55
C SER A 398 18.41 -6.45 13.97
N THR A 399 17.60 -6.89 13.00
CA THR A 399 16.33 -7.57 13.26
C THR A 399 16.54 -8.96 13.88
N GLU A 400 17.51 -9.72 13.38
CA GLU A 400 17.84 -11.03 13.96
C GLU A 400 18.38 -10.89 15.40
N SER A 401 19.21 -9.88 15.66
CA SER A 401 19.67 -9.57 17.01
C SER A 401 18.50 -9.24 17.94
N TYR A 402 17.55 -8.40 17.49
CA TYR A 402 16.33 -8.08 18.22
C TYR A 402 15.51 -9.35 18.55
N LEU A 403 15.30 -10.22 17.56
CA LEU A 403 14.55 -11.47 17.70
C LEU A 403 15.25 -12.48 18.60
N GLY A 404 16.57 -12.36 18.78
CA GLY A 404 17.37 -13.19 19.68
C GLY A 404 17.17 -12.88 21.17
N THR A 405 16.57 -11.74 21.51
CA THR A 405 16.37 -11.33 22.91
C THR A 405 15.25 -12.13 23.58
N GLU A 406 15.40 -12.44 24.87
CA GLU A 406 14.42 -13.24 25.61
C GLU A 406 13.05 -12.57 25.72
N ASN A 407 13.03 -11.25 25.89
CA ASN A 407 11.78 -10.48 25.91
C ASN A 407 10.98 -10.64 24.60
N ILE A 408 11.65 -10.65 23.44
CA ILE A 408 10.97 -10.79 22.15
C ILE A 408 10.52 -12.21 21.89
N LYS A 409 11.27 -13.21 22.33
CA LYS A 409 10.80 -14.61 22.29
C LYS A 409 9.51 -14.76 23.11
N THR A 410 9.47 -14.22 24.31
CA THR A 410 8.26 -14.21 25.16
C THR A 410 7.09 -13.51 24.47
N ARG A 411 7.33 -12.39 23.77
CA ARG A 411 6.29 -11.69 23.00
C ARG A 411 5.80 -12.51 21.80
N LEU A 412 6.69 -13.22 21.11
CA LEU A 412 6.32 -14.14 20.03
C LEU A 412 5.44 -15.28 20.54
N ASP A 413 5.81 -15.91 21.63
CA ASP A 413 5.03 -17.00 22.25
C ASP A 413 3.66 -16.48 22.71
N ALA A 414 3.61 -15.30 23.30
CA ALA A 414 2.35 -14.65 23.68
C ALA A 414 1.45 -14.38 22.46
N ALA A 415 2.01 -13.91 21.34
CA ALA A 415 1.25 -13.66 20.11
C ALA A 415 0.69 -14.97 19.53
N ILE A 416 1.44 -16.05 19.56
CA ILE A 416 1.00 -17.37 19.10
C ILE A 416 -0.14 -17.88 19.98
N ALA A 417 0.02 -17.81 21.31
CA ALA A 417 -1.00 -18.22 22.27
C ALA A 417 -2.30 -17.42 22.10
N LEU A 418 -2.20 -16.09 21.86
CA LEU A 418 -3.36 -15.25 21.59
C LEU A 418 -4.09 -15.65 20.30
N GLY A 419 -3.33 -15.95 19.24
CA GLY A 419 -3.90 -16.38 17.97
C GLY A 419 -4.55 -17.78 18.02
N ALA A 420 -4.20 -18.61 18.99
CA ALA A 420 -4.78 -19.94 19.18
C ALA A 420 -6.07 -19.95 20.04
N ARG A 421 -6.48 -18.80 20.60
CA ARG A 421 -7.65 -18.72 21.50
C ARG A 421 -8.96 -19.02 20.79
N THR A 422 -9.87 -19.68 21.53
CA THR A 422 -11.28 -19.82 21.16
C THR A 422 -12.09 -18.60 21.63
N ASN A 423 -13.34 -18.46 21.16
CA ASN A 423 -14.23 -17.38 21.58
C ASN A 423 -14.50 -17.33 23.08
N GLU A 424 -14.48 -18.48 23.77
CA GLU A 424 -14.66 -18.56 25.22
C GLU A 424 -13.46 -17.99 25.98
N GLN A 425 -12.26 -18.12 25.41
CA GLN A 425 -11.01 -17.67 26.02
C GLN A 425 -10.71 -16.19 25.79
N VAL A 426 -11.39 -15.54 24.84
CA VAL A 426 -11.24 -14.11 24.61
C VAL A 426 -12.22 -13.36 25.48
N PRO A 427 -11.77 -12.48 26.40
CA PRO A 427 -12.63 -11.70 27.25
C PRO A 427 -13.70 -10.93 26.47
N ALA A 428 -14.87 -10.73 27.07
CA ALA A 428 -15.84 -9.80 26.50
C ALA A 428 -15.25 -8.39 26.51
N THR A 429 -15.34 -7.69 25.39
CA THR A 429 -15.02 -6.26 25.34
C THR A 429 -16.18 -5.52 26.00
N SER A 430 -15.98 -4.99 27.20
CA SER A 430 -16.92 -4.06 27.79
C SER A 430 -16.75 -2.72 27.09
N PHE A 431 -17.53 -2.46 26.05
CA PHE A 431 -17.61 -1.10 25.51
C PHE A 431 -18.15 -0.20 26.62
N PRO A 432 -17.45 0.89 27.01
CA PRO A 432 -18.09 1.93 27.79
C PRO A 432 -19.26 2.41 26.93
N GLY A 433 -20.48 2.19 27.44
CA GLY A 433 -21.70 2.43 26.70
C GLY A 433 -21.63 3.80 26.03
N ARG A 434 -21.96 3.86 24.74
CA ARG A 434 -22.24 5.13 24.06
C ARG A 434 -23.12 5.90 25.04
N MET A 435 -22.62 7.02 25.57
CA MET A 435 -23.46 7.96 26.31
C MET A 435 -24.68 8.21 25.45
N GLY A 436 -25.80 7.68 25.91
CA GLY A 436 -27.07 7.77 25.19
C GLY A 436 -27.24 9.21 24.75
N SER A 437 -27.54 9.40 23.50
CA SER A 437 -28.08 10.65 23.00
C SER A 437 -29.20 11.04 23.99
N ARG A 438 -28.94 12.06 24.78
CA ARG A 438 -30.02 12.69 25.58
C ARG A 438 -31.14 13.01 24.58
N SER A 439 -32.17 12.22 24.60
CA SER A 439 -33.44 12.57 23.99
C SER A 439 -33.82 13.91 24.57
N ASN A 440 -33.69 14.98 23.81
CA ASN A 440 -34.36 16.25 24.10
C ASN A 440 -35.85 15.97 24.01
N THR A 441 -36.44 15.58 25.14
CA THR A 441 -37.86 15.65 25.34
C THR A 441 -38.18 17.15 25.40
N LEU A 442 -38.59 17.70 24.27
CA LEU A 442 -39.22 19.01 24.20
C LEU A 442 -40.42 18.98 25.14
N GLN A 443 -40.25 19.60 26.30
CA GLN A 443 -41.40 19.97 27.16
C GLN A 443 -42.30 20.88 26.32
N GLN A 444 -43.53 20.43 26.09
CA GLN A 444 -44.58 21.27 25.53
C GLN A 444 -44.82 22.46 26.47
N PRO A 445 -44.99 23.66 25.94
CA PRO A 445 -45.37 24.81 26.76
C PRO A 445 -46.77 24.61 27.33
N LEU A 446 -46.92 24.79 28.65
CA LEU A 446 -48.15 24.85 29.35
C LEU A 446 -49.04 25.97 28.78
N SER A 447 -50.24 25.62 28.36
CA SER A 447 -51.29 26.57 27.98
C SER A 447 -51.68 27.48 29.15
N PRO A 448 -51.86 28.79 28.96
CA PRO A 448 -52.33 29.66 30.04
C PRO A 448 -53.81 29.39 30.31
N GLY A 449 -54.14 28.99 31.57
CA GLY A 449 -55.45 28.79 32.04
C GLY A 449 -56.23 30.09 31.98
N GLY A 450 -57.42 30.05 31.38
CA GLY A 450 -58.34 31.13 31.36
C GLY A 450 -58.96 31.35 32.75
N THR A 451 -58.98 32.61 33.21
CA THR A 451 -59.78 33.11 34.28
C THR A 451 -61.14 33.38 33.71
N GLY A 452 -62.17 32.74 34.27
CA GLY A 452 -63.55 33.07 34.08
C GLY A 452 -64.15 33.41 35.42
N ALA A 453 -64.64 34.62 35.48
CA ALA A 453 -65.66 35.26 36.39
C ALA A 453 -65.79 34.71 37.80
#